data_92a843a27d9deebb03207f09aedd33e2
#
_entry.id   92a843a27d9deebb03207f09aedd33e2
#
_cell.length_a   1.000
_cell.length_b   1.000
_cell.length_c   1.000
_cell.angle_alpha   90.00
_cell.angle_beta   90.00
_cell.angle_gamma   90.00
#
_symmetry.space_group_name_H-M   'P 1'
#
loop_
_entity.id
_entity.type
_entity.pdbx_description
1 polymer ?
#
loop_
_entity_poly.entity_id
_entity_poly.type
_entity_poly.pdbx_seq_one_letter_code
_entity_poly.pdbx_strand_id
1 'polypeptide(L)' 'MTFGEKLQYLRKEQNWTQEQLADQIGISRQSLSKWELGAATPDTEHVVRLSRLFGVSTDTLLL' A
#
# COMPACT_ATOMS: atom_id res chain seq x y z
N MET A 1 -9.19 9.76 -5.72
CA MET A 1 -8.80 8.83 -4.65
C MET A 1 -7.54 9.31 -3.95
N THR A 2 -7.48 9.18 -2.63
CA THR A 2 -6.24 9.40 -1.90
C THR A 2 -5.32 8.20 -2.08
N PHE A 3 -4.05 8.37 -1.69
CA PHE A 3 -3.10 7.25 -1.70
C PHE A 3 -3.63 6.07 -0.87
N GLY A 4 -4.11 6.36 0.33
CA GLY A 4 -4.62 5.31 1.22
C GLY A 4 -5.81 4.56 0.63
N GLU A 5 -6.71 5.26 -0.02
CA GLU A 5 -7.85 4.65 -0.70
C GLU A 5 -7.42 3.78 -1.87
N LYS A 6 -6.44 4.26 -2.67
CA LYS A 6 -5.87 3.44 -3.77
C LYS A 6 -5.22 2.18 -3.23
N LEU A 7 -4.48 2.31 -2.15
CA LEU A 7 -3.80 1.17 -1.53
C LEU A 7 -4.82 0.13 -1.07
N GLN A 8 -5.90 0.57 -0.42
CA GLN A 8 -6.99 -0.33 -0.04
C GLN A 8 -7.61 -1.01 -1.25
N TYR A 9 -7.87 -0.25 -2.31
CA TYR A 9 -8.47 -0.78 -3.52
C TYR A 9 -7.60 -1.87 -4.14
N LEU A 10 -6.31 -1.59 -4.30
CA LEU A 10 -5.38 -2.55 -4.90
C LEU A 10 -5.24 -3.80 -4.03
N ARG A 11 -5.22 -3.62 -2.72
CA ARG A 11 -5.16 -4.76 -1.78
C ARG A 11 -6.39 -5.65 -1.91
N LYS A 12 -7.56 -5.04 -1.92
CA LYS A 12 -8.84 -5.77 -2.00
C LYS A 12 -9.01 -6.47 -3.34
N GLU A 13 -8.49 -5.89 -4.42
CA GLU A 13 -8.48 -6.53 -5.74
C GLU A 13 -7.72 -7.86 -5.72
N GLN A 14 -6.71 -7.99 -4.86
CA GLN A 14 -5.95 -9.21 -4.68
C GLN A 14 -6.58 -10.15 -3.64
N ASN A 15 -7.68 -9.75 -3.02
CA ASN A 15 -8.31 -10.47 -1.92
C ASN A 15 -7.37 -10.65 -0.72
N TRP A 16 -6.50 -9.68 -0.48
CA TRP A 16 -5.57 -9.71 0.65
C TRP A 16 -6.14 -8.98 1.86
N THR A 17 -5.88 -9.53 3.06
CA THR A 17 -6.07 -8.80 4.31
C THR A 17 -4.94 -7.79 4.48
N GLN A 18 -5.11 -6.85 5.41
CA GLN A 18 -4.02 -5.93 5.76
C GLN A 18 -2.77 -6.70 6.20
N GLU A 19 -2.96 -7.74 7.01
CA GLU A 19 -1.84 -8.55 7.49
C GLU A 19 -1.09 -9.21 6.34
N GLN A 20 -1.82 -9.75 5.37
CA GLN A 20 -1.20 -10.39 4.21
C GLN A 20 -0.39 -9.39 3.38
N LEU A 21 -0.93 -8.21 3.13
CA LEU A 21 -0.17 -7.19 2.39
C LEU A 21 1.03 -6.71 3.19
N ALA A 22 0.86 -6.47 4.49
CA ALA A 22 1.96 -6.05 5.35
C ALA A 22 3.12 -7.06 5.31
N ASP A 23 2.80 -8.35 5.36
CA ASP A 23 3.79 -9.42 5.24
C ASP A 23 4.52 -9.38 3.90
N GLN A 24 3.81 -9.10 2.81
CA GLN A 24 4.39 -9.04 1.47
C GLN A 24 5.47 -7.96 1.34
N ILE A 25 5.30 -6.86 2.05
CA ILE A 25 6.23 -5.73 1.94
C ILE A 25 7.10 -5.54 3.19
N GLY A 26 6.97 -6.42 4.17
CA GLY A 26 7.86 -6.45 5.33
C GLY A 26 7.61 -5.34 6.35
N ILE A 27 6.36 -4.96 6.56
CA ILE A 27 5.99 -3.95 7.55
C ILE A 27 4.97 -4.52 8.53
N SER A 28 4.71 -3.80 9.62
CA SER A 28 3.67 -4.19 10.55
C SER A 28 2.28 -3.85 9.99
N ARG A 29 1.26 -4.58 10.45
CA ARG A 29 -0.12 -4.29 10.09
C ARG A 29 -0.53 -2.88 10.52
N GLN A 30 -0.03 -2.44 11.68
CA GLN A 30 -0.33 -1.08 12.17
C GLN A 30 0.21 0.00 11.23
N SER A 31 1.41 -0.18 10.69
CA SER A 31 1.98 0.75 9.71
C SER A 31 1.11 0.82 8.45
N LEU A 32 0.72 -0.34 7.94
CA LEU A 32 -0.14 -0.40 6.76
C LEU A 32 -1.50 0.27 7.03
N SER A 33 -2.08 0.01 8.18
CA SER A 33 -3.35 0.61 8.57
C SER A 33 -3.25 2.15 8.56
N LYS A 34 -2.17 2.69 9.10
CA LYS A 34 -1.94 4.14 9.10
C LYS A 34 -1.84 4.70 7.68
N TRP A 35 -1.15 3.97 6.78
CA TRP A 35 -1.04 4.39 5.38
C TRP A 35 -2.41 4.41 4.71
N GLU A 36 -3.23 3.39 4.94
CA GLU A 36 -4.56 3.29 4.34
C GLU A 36 -5.51 4.37 4.87
N LEU A 37 -5.34 4.78 6.12
CA LEU A 37 -6.16 5.82 6.74
C LEU A 37 -5.65 7.24 6.47
N GLY A 38 -4.47 7.37 5.88
CA GLY A 38 -3.87 8.69 5.64
C GLY A 38 -3.20 9.30 6.86
N ALA A 39 -3.01 8.52 7.94
CA ALA A 39 -2.35 8.99 9.15
C ALA A 39 -0.83 9.01 9.01
N ALA A 40 -0.29 8.27 8.05
CA ALA A 40 1.14 8.25 7.73
C ALA A 40 1.30 7.93 6.25
N THR A 41 2.48 8.23 5.71
CA THR A 41 2.81 7.91 4.31
C THR A 41 4.06 7.05 4.28
N PRO A 42 4.16 6.13 3.30
CA PRO A 42 5.37 5.33 3.16
C PRO A 42 6.53 6.17 2.61
N ASP A 43 7.75 5.74 2.91
CA ASP A 43 8.93 6.31 2.28
C ASP A 43 9.06 5.82 0.84
N THR A 44 10.03 6.38 0.12
CA THR A 44 10.22 6.08 -1.30
C THR A 44 10.46 4.59 -1.54
N GLU A 45 11.24 3.93 -0.69
CA GLU A 45 11.52 2.51 -0.85
C GLU A 45 10.25 1.67 -0.80
N HIS A 46 9.37 1.96 0.16
CA HIS A 46 8.11 1.22 0.28
C HIS A 46 7.15 1.53 -0.86
N VAL A 47 7.13 2.77 -1.34
CA VAL A 47 6.33 3.13 -2.52
C VAL A 47 6.78 2.30 -3.73
N VAL A 48 8.09 2.17 -3.94
CA VAL A 48 8.63 1.36 -5.03
C VAL A 48 8.24 -0.11 -4.88
N ARG A 49 8.35 -0.66 -3.66
CA ARG A 49 7.95 -2.04 -3.39
C ARG A 49 6.47 -2.27 -3.69
N LEU A 50 5.61 -1.34 -3.27
CA LEU A 50 4.19 -1.43 -3.55
C LEU A 50 3.91 -1.39 -5.04
N SER A 51 4.57 -0.50 -5.77
CA SER A 51 4.38 -0.40 -7.22
C SER A 51 4.74 -1.71 -7.93
N ARG A 52 5.85 -2.34 -7.51
CA ARG A 52 6.29 -3.61 -8.08
C ARG A 52 5.35 -4.74 -7.72
N LEU A 53 4.90 -4.77 -6.46
CA LEU A 53 4.01 -5.82 -5.99
C LEU A 53 2.68 -5.81 -6.75
N PHE A 54 2.11 -4.64 -6.95
CA PHE A 54 0.82 -4.49 -7.63
C PHE A 54 0.95 -4.38 -9.14
N GLY A 55 2.16 -4.25 -9.67
CA GLY A 55 2.37 -4.12 -11.12
C GLY A 55 1.85 -2.81 -11.68
N VAL A 56 1.89 -1.74 -10.90
CA VAL A 56 1.48 -0.40 -11.31
C VAL A 56 2.66 0.56 -11.17
N SER A 57 2.60 1.71 -11.84
CA SER A 57 3.65 2.71 -11.72
C SER A 57 3.57 3.42 -10.36
N THR A 58 4.68 4.01 -9.93
CA THR A 58 4.69 4.86 -8.74
C THR A 58 3.75 6.06 -8.93
N ASP A 59 3.66 6.59 -10.15
CA ASP A 59 2.73 7.68 -10.46
C ASP A 59 1.28 7.27 -10.23
N THR A 60 0.92 6.06 -10.65
CA THR A 60 -0.43 5.52 -10.41
C THR A 60 -0.74 5.45 -8.93
N LEU A 61 0.23 5.07 -8.11
CA LEU A 61 0.04 5.01 -6.65
C LEU A 61 -0.11 6.40 -6.03
N LEU A 62 0.71 7.36 -6.48
CA LEU A 62 0.84 8.65 -5.81
C LEU A 62 -0.09 9.74 -6.36
N LEU A 63 -0.48 9.61 -7.60
CA LEU A 63 -1.32 10.60 -8.28
C LEU A 63 -2.71 10.07 -8.55
#